data_344b054877b53f6fd4686f47d683dd50
#
_entry.id   344b054877b53f6fd4686f47d683dd50
#
_cell.length_a   1.000
_cell.length_b   1.000
_cell.length_c   1.000
_cell.angle_alpha   90.00
_cell.angle_beta   90.00
_cell.angle_gamma   90.00
#
_symmetry.space_group_name_H-M   'P 1'
#
loop_
_entity.id
_entity.type
_entity.pdbx_description
1 polymer ?
#
loop_
_entity_poly.entity_id
_entity_poly.type
_entity_poly.pdbx_seq_one_letter_code
_entity_poly.pdbx_strand_id
1 'polypeptide(L)'
;MLIDSLKALGLAAALATLGVTPSLAREVVLYNASDSVNTALVAAFKKAHPEIEVKFVSGSTGPITERAIAEKGKPQADVVYLVNNVALEQLKQAGVFEPYAPKDSKIAPAFRDPDDFYNKYFATTMCMVVNKDRLAQKKLPMPTTWEDLIKPVYVKEIALPSPLKSGTGGAILTTFVDAFGWPFVENLNENVYQYSDGGSGGAALAGAGEVAIGLTFDTTCFETKSSGKPVDIVYGRITPNVSEGGGLVAGGPNPAEGKIFLDFMASEEAAQVLGKVVGATAVPGHGLVDLTQITLWQMRRPVDIAAFRRDFASRILKQ
;
A
#
# COMPACT_ATOMS: atom_id res chain seq x y z
N MET A 1 -79.69 31.82 51.33
CA MET A 1 -80.47 30.96 50.44
C MET A 1 -79.64 30.64 49.26
N LEU A 2 -79.26 29.41 49.23
CA LEU A 2 -78.69 28.63 48.12
C LEU A 2 -77.48 29.18 47.38
N ILE A 3 -76.37 28.57 47.70
CA ILE A 3 -75.08 28.64 47.18
C ILE A 3 -74.86 27.35 46.37
N ASP A 4 -74.51 27.45 45.13
CA ASP A 4 -74.05 26.32 44.33
C ASP A 4 -72.55 26.39 44.07
N SER A 5 -71.88 25.30 44.47
CA SER A 5 -70.45 25.08 44.38
C SER A 5 -70.10 24.58 42.98
N LEU A 6 -69.30 25.26 42.22
CA LEU A 6 -68.61 24.70 41.04
C LEU A 6 -67.23 24.19 41.43
N LYS A 7 -67.08 22.89 41.33
CA LYS A 7 -65.76 22.18 41.41
C LYS A 7 -65.04 22.32 40.07
N ALA A 8 -63.97 23.07 40.04
CA ALA A 8 -63.06 23.11 38.92
C ALA A 8 -62.08 21.85 39.00
N LEU A 9 -62.20 20.95 38.04
CA LEU A 9 -61.25 19.84 37.84
C LEU A 9 -60.07 20.39 37.03
N GLY A 10 -58.92 20.58 37.67
CA GLY A 10 -57.65 20.89 36.99
C GLY A 10 -57.04 19.67 36.36
N LEU A 11 -57.05 19.57 35.05
CA LEU A 11 -56.36 18.55 34.27
C LEU A 11 -54.87 19.00 34.11
N ALA A 12 -53.96 18.43 34.89
CA ALA A 12 -52.53 18.64 34.73
C ALA A 12 -52.03 17.79 33.56
N ALA A 13 -51.82 18.42 32.40
CA ALA A 13 -51.14 17.78 31.27
C ALA A 13 -49.63 17.74 31.57
N ALA A 14 -49.11 16.54 31.90
CA ALA A 14 -47.69 16.30 31.99
C ALA A 14 -47.11 16.25 30.55
N LEU A 15 -46.48 17.35 30.12
CA LEU A 15 -45.63 17.33 28.93
C LEU A 15 -44.38 16.50 29.26
N ALA A 16 -44.34 15.25 28.79
CA ALA A 16 -43.13 14.48 28.71
C ALA A 16 -42.23 15.09 27.61
N THR A 17 -41.32 15.95 27.99
CA THR A 17 -40.21 16.38 27.10
C THR A 17 -39.31 15.17 26.89
N LEU A 18 -39.48 14.52 25.76
CA LEU A 18 -38.49 13.59 25.24
C LEU A 18 -37.20 14.39 25.04
N GLY A 19 -36.30 14.32 26.01
CA GLY A 19 -34.97 14.87 25.90
C GLY A 19 -34.23 14.18 24.76
N VAL A 20 -34.24 14.80 23.60
CA VAL A 20 -33.27 14.43 22.54
C VAL A 20 -31.91 14.86 23.07
N THR A 21 -31.22 13.94 23.73
CA THR A 21 -29.80 14.12 24.00
C THR A 21 -29.13 14.26 22.63
N PRO A 22 -28.42 15.38 22.34
CA PRO A 22 -27.63 15.43 21.12
C PRO A 22 -26.66 14.26 21.15
N SER A 23 -26.88 13.28 20.28
CA SER A 23 -25.88 12.29 19.98
C SER A 23 -24.68 13.10 19.49
N LEU A 24 -23.60 13.15 20.27
CA LEU A 24 -22.32 13.61 19.77
C LEU A 24 -22.07 12.84 18.48
N ALA A 25 -21.99 13.55 17.36
CA ALA A 25 -21.74 12.92 16.08
C ALA A 25 -20.45 12.12 16.22
N ARG A 26 -20.55 10.80 16.03
CA ARG A 26 -19.37 9.93 16.05
C ARG A 26 -18.48 10.35 14.91
N GLU A 27 -17.21 10.53 15.16
CA GLU A 27 -16.26 10.94 14.12
C GLU A 27 -14.98 10.10 14.21
N VAL A 28 -14.34 9.91 13.07
CA VAL A 28 -12.99 9.35 12.99
C VAL A 28 -12.08 10.31 12.22
N VAL A 29 -10.89 10.56 12.74
CA VAL A 29 -9.89 11.43 12.12
C VAL A 29 -8.76 10.57 11.55
N LEU A 30 -8.58 10.64 10.24
CA LEU A 30 -7.65 9.82 9.47
C LEU A 30 -6.50 10.66 8.92
N TYR A 31 -5.26 10.21 9.11
CA TYR A 31 -4.10 10.73 8.38
C TYR A 31 -3.69 9.73 7.32
N ASN A 32 -3.63 10.15 6.04
CA ASN A 32 -3.36 9.24 4.93
C ASN A 32 -2.35 9.81 3.91
N ALA A 33 -1.68 8.91 3.21
CA ALA A 33 -0.65 9.25 2.24
C ALA A 33 -1.01 8.92 0.77
N SER A 34 -2.28 8.56 0.48
CA SER A 34 -2.73 8.22 -0.88
C SER A 34 -4.17 8.68 -1.12
N ASP A 35 -4.35 9.85 -1.74
CA ASP A 35 -5.67 10.48 -1.92
C ASP A 35 -6.64 9.66 -2.77
N SER A 36 -6.19 9.08 -3.86
CA SER A 36 -7.06 8.33 -4.78
C SER A 36 -7.61 7.07 -4.12
N VAL A 37 -6.75 6.31 -3.43
CA VAL A 37 -7.13 5.11 -2.68
C VAL A 37 -8.01 5.48 -1.49
N ASN A 38 -7.64 6.54 -0.76
CA ASN A 38 -8.40 7.07 0.38
C ASN A 38 -9.84 7.41 0.00
N THR A 39 -10.04 8.12 -1.09
CA THR A 39 -11.39 8.54 -1.53
C THR A 39 -12.33 7.36 -1.72
N ALA A 40 -11.87 6.29 -2.36
CA ALA A 40 -12.65 5.08 -2.59
C ALA A 40 -12.97 4.34 -1.27
N LEU A 41 -11.97 4.21 -0.38
CA LEU A 41 -12.12 3.54 0.92
C LEU A 41 -13.07 4.30 1.85
N VAL A 42 -12.92 5.64 1.93
CA VAL A 42 -13.81 6.49 2.75
C VAL A 42 -15.25 6.42 2.26
N ALA A 43 -15.46 6.40 0.93
CA ALA A 43 -16.81 6.25 0.38
C ALA A 43 -17.45 4.90 0.76
N ALA A 44 -16.70 3.82 0.72
CA ALA A 44 -17.17 2.49 1.14
C ALA A 44 -17.40 2.43 2.65
N PHE A 45 -16.49 2.97 3.46
CA PHE A 45 -16.64 3.03 4.90
C PHE A 45 -17.90 3.81 5.33
N LYS A 46 -18.13 5.00 4.74
CA LYS A 46 -19.35 5.79 5.01
C LYS A 46 -20.65 5.08 4.63
N LYS A 47 -20.61 4.21 3.63
CA LYS A 47 -21.75 3.38 3.25
C LYS A 47 -22.02 2.30 4.30
N ALA A 48 -20.97 1.67 4.85
CA ALA A 48 -21.08 0.65 5.89
C ALA A 48 -21.40 1.26 7.28
N HIS A 49 -20.89 2.47 7.56
CA HIS A 49 -21.01 3.17 8.83
C HIS A 49 -21.51 4.62 8.64
N PRO A 50 -22.76 4.80 8.19
CA PRO A 50 -23.31 6.15 7.90
C PRO A 50 -23.43 7.03 9.14
N GLU A 51 -23.36 6.47 10.34
CA GLU A 51 -23.41 7.16 11.64
C GLU A 51 -22.06 7.77 12.05
N ILE A 52 -20.95 7.44 11.33
CA ILE A 52 -19.61 7.95 11.64
C ILE A 52 -19.19 9.00 10.61
N GLU A 53 -18.93 10.22 11.06
CA GLU A 53 -18.32 11.25 10.24
C GLU A 53 -16.83 10.93 10.03
N VAL A 54 -16.35 11.04 8.80
CA VAL A 54 -14.93 10.84 8.48
C VAL A 54 -14.29 12.17 8.18
N LYS A 55 -13.33 12.57 9.00
CA LYS A 55 -12.39 13.66 8.73
C LYS A 55 -11.04 13.09 8.33
N PHE A 56 -10.34 13.73 7.41
CA PHE A 56 -9.01 13.25 7.02
C PHE A 56 -8.08 14.40 6.64
N VAL A 57 -6.79 14.11 6.83
CA VAL A 57 -5.69 14.94 6.37
C VAL A 57 -4.84 14.08 5.45
N SER A 58 -4.70 14.55 4.22
CA SER A 58 -3.93 13.87 3.18
C SER A 58 -2.59 14.54 2.96
N GLY A 59 -1.58 13.75 2.56
CA GLY A 59 -0.25 14.24 2.23
C GLY A 59 0.61 13.15 1.62
N SER A 60 1.91 13.41 1.50
CA SER A 60 2.87 12.35 1.18
C SER A 60 3.28 11.60 2.43
N THR A 61 3.77 10.36 2.30
CA THR A 61 4.15 9.48 3.43
C THR A 61 5.07 10.18 4.43
N GLY A 62 6.13 10.88 3.97
CA GLY A 62 7.07 11.58 4.87
C GLY A 62 6.38 12.63 5.75
N PRO A 63 5.75 13.67 5.17
CA PRO A 63 5.03 14.70 5.93
C PRO A 63 3.95 14.15 6.86
N ILE A 64 3.18 13.14 6.46
CA ILE A 64 2.18 12.49 7.34
C ILE A 64 2.84 11.80 8.52
N THR A 65 3.93 11.07 8.28
CA THR A 65 4.71 10.37 9.32
C THR A 65 5.32 11.36 10.31
N GLU A 66 5.99 12.41 9.81
CA GLU A 66 6.60 13.45 10.64
C GLU A 66 5.57 14.18 11.51
N ARG A 67 4.42 14.52 10.92
CA ARG A 67 3.30 15.14 11.63
C ARG A 67 2.77 14.26 12.77
N ALA A 68 2.51 12.98 12.49
CA ALA A 68 2.01 12.06 13.50
C ALA A 68 3.00 11.87 14.67
N ILE A 69 4.30 11.86 14.37
CA ILE A 69 5.36 11.80 15.40
C ILE A 69 5.40 13.09 16.22
N ALA A 70 5.32 14.25 15.59
CA ALA A 70 5.34 15.54 16.26
C ALA A 70 4.12 15.74 17.19
N GLU A 71 2.97 15.21 16.79
CA GLU A 71 1.72 15.31 17.53
C GLU A 71 1.54 14.22 18.62
N LYS A 72 2.50 13.29 18.81
CA LYS A 72 2.39 12.16 19.74
C LYS A 72 1.96 12.56 21.15
N GLY A 73 2.39 13.71 21.66
CA GLY A 73 2.02 14.20 23.00
C GLY A 73 0.57 14.66 23.13
N LYS A 74 -0.07 15.00 22.01
CA LYS A 74 -1.47 15.41 21.88
C LYS A 74 -1.98 15.03 20.48
N PRO A 75 -2.26 13.76 20.23
CA PRO A 75 -2.65 13.26 18.90
C PRO A 75 -3.91 13.97 18.40
N GLN A 76 -3.93 14.23 17.08
CA GLN A 76 -5.08 14.83 16.39
C GLN A 76 -5.74 13.82 15.46
N ALA A 77 -5.11 12.66 15.22
CA ALA A 77 -5.65 11.58 14.41
C ALA A 77 -5.98 10.35 15.28
N ASP A 78 -6.94 9.57 14.82
CA ASP A 78 -7.29 8.27 15.41
C ASP A 78 -6.54 7.13 14.69
N VAL A 79 -6.32 7.30 13.39
CA VAL A 79 -5.63 6.33 12.53
C VAL A 79 -4.66 7.04 11.60
N VAL A 80 -3.45 6.50 11.49
CA VAL A 80 -2.53 6.81 10.38
C VAL A 80 -2.51 5.61 9.44
N TYR A 81 -2.78 5.83 8.15
CA TYR A 81 -2.84 4.74 7.19
C TYR A 81 -2.45 5.13 5.76
N LEU A 82 -2.38 4.14 4.87
CA LEU A 82 -1.87 4.28 3.50
C LEU A 82 -0.44 4.85 3.47
N VAL A 83 0.34 4.56 4.49
CA VAL A 83 1.77 4.84 4.54
C VAL A 83 2.55 3.57 4.26
N ASN A 84 3.75 3.70 3.66
CA ASN A 84 4.55 2.55 3.30
C ASN A 84 5.15 1.81 4.52
N ASN A 85 5.64 0.60 4.30
CA ASN A 85 6.18 -0.27 5.33
C ASN A 85 7.34 0.35 6.14
N VAL A 86 8.14 1.23 5.56
CA VAL A 86 9.21 1.95 6.28
C VAL A 86 8.61 2.93 7.29
N ALA A 87 7.60 3.70 6.86
CA ALA A 87 6.91 4.64 7.74
C ALA A 87 6.10 3.93 8.85
N LEU A 88 5.48 2.79 8.55
CA LEU A 88 4.80 1.98 9.56
C LEU A 88 5.74 1.58 10.70
N GLU A 89 6.93 1.09 10.35
CA GLU A 89 7.94 0.72 11.35
C GLU A 89 8.45 1.94 12.12
N GLN A 90 8.66 3.06 11.44
CA GLN A 90 9.08 4.32 12.09
C GLN A 90 8.02 4.83 13.09
N LEU A 91 6.73 4.78 12.74
CA LEU A 91 5.63 5.16 13.63
C LEU A 91 5.51 4.23 14.83
N LYS A 92 5.67 2.91 14.63
CA LYS A 92 5.74 1.91 15.71
C LYS A 92 6.88 2.23 16.67
N GLN A 93 8.11 2.39 16.17
CA GLN A 93 9.30 2.68 16.98
C GLN A 93 9.22 4.03 17.71
N ALA A 94 8.59 5.04 17.10
CA ALA A 94 8.32 6.31 17.73
C ALA A 94 7.22 6.22 18.80
N GLY A 95 6.50 5.10 18.93
CA GLY A 95 5.39 4.89 19.84
C GLY A 95 4.16 5.77 19.50
N VAL A 96 3.92 5.99 18.23
CA VAL A 96 2.71 6.66 17.73
C VAL A 96 1.53 5.69 17.73
N PHE A 97 1.78 4.42 17.42
CA PHE A 97 0.75 3.40 17.40
C PHE A 97 0.56 2.71 18.76
N GLU A 98 -0.66 2.29 19.04
CA GLU A 98 -0.99 1.31 20.07
C GLU A 98 -1.42 -0.02 19.43
N PRO A 99 -1.20 -1.17 20.10
CA PRO A 99 -1.60 -2.46 19.56
C PRO A 99 -3.11 -2.57 19.39
N TYR A 100 -3.54 -3.01 18.21
CA TYR A 100 -4.92 -3.34 17.95
C TYR A 100 -5.04 -4.45 16.89
N ALA A 101 -5.56 -5.60 17.31
CA ALA A 101 -5.91 -6.69 16.40
C ALA A 101 -7.35 -6.48 15.89
N PRO A 102 -7.57 -6.18 14.58
CA PRO A 102 -8.90 -6.00 14.03
C PRO A 102 -9.76 -7.25 14.20
N LYS A 103 -11.04 -7.04 14.54
CA LYS A 103 -12.01 -8.12 14.72
C LYS A 103 -12.28 -8.82 13.39
N ASP A 104 -12.45 -10.15 13.45
CA ASP A 104 -12.78 -10.98 12.29
C ASP A 104 -11.89 -10.73 11.05
N SER A 105 -10.64 -10.27 11.28
CA SER A 105 -9.67 -9.90 10.26
C SER A 105 -9.48 -11.00 9.22
N LYS A 106 -9.63 -10.65 7.94
CA LYS A 106 -9.34 -11.50 6.78
C LYS A 106 -7.93 -11.31 6.23
N ILE A 107 -7.16 -10.41 6.83
CA ILE A 107 -5.77 -10.11 6.41
C ILE A 107 -4.89 -11.35 6.56
N ALA A 108 -4.18 -11.72 5.51
CA ALA A 108 -3.23 -12.82 5.52
C ALA A 108 -2.06 -12.56 6.52
N PRO A 109 -1.53 -13.60 7.17
CA PRO A 109 -0.48 -13.44 8.20
C PRO A 109 0.74 -12.63 7.76
N ALA A 110 1.17 -12.75 6.50
CA ALA A 110 2.31 -12.01 5.96
C ALA A 110 2.13 -10.48 5.92
N PHE A 111 0.90 -10.00 6.07
CA PHE A 111 0.56 -8.58 6.08
C PHE A 111 0.31 -8.00 7.48
N ARG A 112 0.37 -8.82 8.53
CA ARG A 112 0.21 -8.40 9.92
C ARG A 112 1.55 -8.07 10.55
N ASP A 113 1.55 -7.05 11.41
CA ASP A 113 2.64 -6.87 12.38
C ASP A 113 2.52 -7.94 13.48
N PRO A 114 3.61 -8.64 13.86
CA PRO A 114 3.54 -9.68 14.88
C PRO A 114 3.12 -9.20 16.26
N ASP A 115 3.26 -7.90 16.53
CA ASP A 115 2.88 -7.27 17.80
C ASP A 115 1.57 -6.46 17.70
N ASP A 116 0.84 -6.57 16.58
CA ASP A 116 -0.45 -5.93 16.29
C ASP A 116 -0.45 -4.37 16.29
N PHE A 117 0.70 -3.71 16.13
CA PHE A 117 0.75 -2.24 16.06
C PHE A 117 0.19 -1.69 14.75
N TYR A 118 0.29 -2.47 13.67
CA TYR A 118 -0.26 -2.09 12.35
C TYR A 118 -0.60 -3.31 11.50
N ASN A 119 -1.40 -3.09 10.47
CA ASN A 119 -1.56 -4.04 9.38
C ASN A 119 -1.21 -3.38 8.05
N LYS A 120 -0.64 -4.14 7.14
CA LYS A 120 -0.53 -3.77 5.73
C LYS A 120 -1.83 -4.17 5.04
N TYR A 121 -2.32 -3.37 4.11
CA TYR A 121 -3.61 -3.62 3.45
C TYR A 121 -3.44 -4.05 2.01
N PHE A 122 -2.33 -3.65 1.38
CA PHE A 122 -1.99 -4.07 0.03
C PHE A 122 -0.48 -3.99 -0.21
N ALA A 123 -0.07 -4.57 -1.32
CA ALA A 123 1.29 -4.48 -1.83
C ALA A 123 1.26 -4.13 -3.33
N THR A 124 2.12 -3.19 -3.72
CA THR A 124 2.55 -3.02 -5.10
C THR A 124 3.70 -3.98 -5.33
N THR A 125 3.52 -4.96 -6.21
CA THR A 125 4.51 -5.99 -6.51
C THR A 125 5.28 -5.64 -7.78
N MET A 126 6.50 -6.16 -7.91
CA MET A 126 7.34 -5.92 -9.10
C MET A 126 7.36 -7.15 -9.99
N CYS A 127 7.33 -6.94 -11.31
CA CYS A 127 7.23 -7.97 -12.32
C CYS A 127 8.12 -7.69 -13.53
N MET A 128 8.28 -8.70 -14.35
CA MET A 128 8.89 -8.61 -15.66
C MET A 128 7.78 -8.55 -16.73
N VAL A 129 7.82 -7.56 -17.60
CA VAL A 129 7.10 -7.54 -18.89
C VAL A 129 8.04 -8.15 -19.92
N VAL A 130 7.67 -9.30 -20.50
CA VAL A 130 8.51 -10.06 -21.40
C VAL A 130 7.89 -10.06 -22.79
N ASN A 131 8.56 -9.46 -23.77
CA ASN A 131 8.09 -9.38 -25.15
C ASN A 131 8.42 -10.67 -25.91
N LYS A 132 7.37 -11.42 -26.26
CA LYS A 132 7.48 -12.74 -26.93
C LYS A 132 8.06 -12.64 -28.34
N ASP A 133 7.68 -11.61 -29.08
CA ASP A 133 8.18 -11.42 -30.45
C ASP A 133 9.67 -11.07 -30.45
N ARG A 134 10.09 -10.21 -29.50
CA ARG A 134 11.50 -9.89 -29.33
C ARG A 134 12.32 -11.11 -28.91
N LEU A 135 11.78 -11.94 -27.98
CA LEU A 135 12.44 -13.22 -27.62
C LEU A 135 12.60 -14.11 -28.85
N ALA A 136 11.54 -14.29 -29.64
CA ALA A 136 11.59 -15.12 -30.84
C ALA A 136 12.56 -14.57 -31.89
N GLN A 137 12.53 -13.26 -32.17
CA GLN A 137 13.44 -12.58 -33.09
C GLN A 137 14.92 -12.79 -32.74
N LYS A 138 15.23 -12.68 -31.45
CA LYS A 138 16.60 -12.79 -30.91
C LYS A 138 16.98 -14.23 -30.52
N LYS A 139 16.04 -15.17 -30.63
CA LYS A 139 16.20 -16.57 -30.18
C LYS A 139 16.60 -16.69 -28.71
N LEU A 140 15.98 -15.85 -27.86
CA LEU A 140 16.19 -15.81 -26.41
C LEU A 140 15.21 -16.75 -25.71
N PRO A 141 15.63 -17.44 -24.62
CA PRO A 141 14.69 -18.20 -23.80
C PRO A 141 13.74 -17.27 -23.03
N MET A 142 12.60 -17.81 -22.59
CA MET A 142 11.71 -17.13 -21.65
C MET A 142 12.36 -17.11 -20.26
N PRO A 143 12.56 -15.95 -19.60
CA PRO A 143 13.00 -15.91 -18.21
C PRO A 143 11.89 -16.45 -17.29
N THR A 144 12.26 -17.14 -16.22
CA THR A 144 11.32 -17.71 -15.24
C THR A 144 11.62 -17.25 -13.81
N THR A 145 12.82 -16.75 -13.58
CA THR A 145 13.29 -16.24 -12.28
C THR A 145 14.06 -14.93 -12.47
N TRP A 146 14.30 -14.22 -11.38
CA TRP A 146 15.17 -13.05 -11.40
C TRP A 146 16.61 -13.41 -11.72
N GLU A 147 17.06 -14.59 -11.27
CA GLU A 147 18.41 -15.10 -11.53
C GLU A 147 18.67 -15.37 -13.02
N ASP A 148 17.64 -15.56 -13.81
CA ASP A 148 17.79 -15.65 -15.27
C ASP A 148 18.31 -14.35 -15.89
N LEU A 149 17.99 -13.20 -15.27
CA LEU A 149 18.32 -11.88 -15.82
C LEU A 149 19.83 -11.59 -15.89
N ILE A 150 20.66 -12.34 -15.15
CA ILE A 150 22.11 -12.16 -15.22
C ILE A 150 22.78 -13.08 -16.25
N LYS A 151 21.99 -13.91 -16.98
CA LYS A 151 22.53 -14.78 -18.02
C LYS A 151 23.03 -13.94 -19.21
N PRO A 152 24.24 -14.21 -19.76
CA PRO A 152 24.80 -13.41 -20.85
C PRO A 152 23.94 -13.37 -22.12
N VAL A 153 22.99 -14.30 -22.27
CA VAL A 153 22.06 -14.34 -23.41
C VAL A 153 21.18 -13.10 -23.51
N TYR A 154 20.95 -12.40 -22.40
CA TYR A 154 20.12 -11.18 -22.34
C TYR A 154 20.91 -9.87 -22.43
N VAL A 155 22.16 -9.93 -22.86
CA VAL A 155 23.01 -8.73 -22.98
C VAL A 155 22.30 -7.63 -23.78
N LYS A 156 22.12 -6.43 -23.16
CA LYS A 156 21.40 -5.26 -23.71
C LYS A 156 19.93 -5.52 -24.10
N GLU A 157 19.28 -6.50 -23.48
CA GLU A 157 17.87 -6.81 -23.69
C GLU A 157 16.99 -6.58 -22.47
N ILE A 158 17.52 -5.91 -21.43
CA ILE A 158 16.78 -5.59 -20.20
C ILE A 158 16.67 -4.07 -20.02
N ALA A 159 15.48 -3.59 -19.67
CA ALA A 159 15.26 -2.23 -19.22
C ALA A 159 14.58 -2.22 -17.84
N LEU A 160 15.01 -1.31 -16.96
CA LEU A 160 14.42 -1.16 -15.64
C LEU A 160 14.53 0.29 -15.14
N PRO A 161 13.69 0.68 -14.15
CA PRO A 161 13.75 2.02 -13.58
C PRO A 161 15.05 2.27 -12.82
N SER A 162 15.60 3.48 -12.95
CA SER A 162 16.77 3.91 -12.19
C SER A 162 16.43 4.04 -10.68
N PRO A 163 17.22 3.46 -9.77
CA PRO A 163 17.00 3.65 -8.34
C PRO A 163 17.32 5.06 -7.85
N LEU A 164 18.04 5.84 -8.67
CA LEU A 164 18.36 7.25 -8.37
C LEU A 164 17.15 8.17 -8.57
N LYS A 165 16.23 7.81 -9.50
CA LYS A 165 15.12 8.67 -9.92
C LYS A 165 13.75 8.05 -9.63
N SER A 166 13.65 6.73 -9.49
CA SER A 166 12.39 5.98 -9.35
C SER A 166 12.34 5.19 -8.05
N GLY A 167 11.23 5.31 -7.32
CA GLY A 167 10.93 4.46 -6.18
C GLY A 167 10.80 2.98 -6.56
N THR A 168 10.24 2.70 -7.74
CA THR A 168 10.15 1.33 -8.31
C THR A 168 11.54 0.74 -8.52
N GLY A 169 12.46 1.49 -9.13
CA GLY A 169 13.84 1.06 -9.31
C GLY A 169 14.55 0.85 -7.96
N GLY A 170 14.28 1.71 -6.99
CA GLY A 170 14.74 1.54 -5.61
C GLY A 170 14.24 0.22 -5.01
N ALA A 171 12.94 -0.05 -5.05
CA ALA A 171 12.34 -1.27 -4.51
C ALA A 171 12.88 -2.55 -5.16
N ILE A 172 13.02 -2.57 -6.49
CA ILE A 172 13.58 -3.70 -7.22
C ILE A 172 15.02 -3.97 -6.80
N LEU A 173 15.88 -2.95 -6.90
CA LEU A 173 17.32 -3.16 -6.77
C LEU A 173 17.77 -3.30 -5.32
N THR A 174 17.11 -2.65 -4.35
CA THR A 174 17.36 -2.91 -2.92
C THR A 174 16.98 -4.35 -2.54
N THR A 175 15.85 -4.84 -3.07
CA THR A 175 15.47 -6.25 -2.88
C THR A 175 16.51 -7.19 -3.48
N PHE A 176 17.00 -6.91 -4.67
CA PHE A 176 18.01 -7.75 -5.31
C PHE A 176 19.34 -7.76 -4.54
N VAL A 177 19.76 -6.61 -3.99
CA VAL A 177 20.94 -6.57 -3.12
C VAL A 177 20.72 -7.33 -1.83
N ASP A 178 19.54 -7.19 -1.20
CA ASP A 178 19.25 -7.90 0.05
C ASP A 178 19.11 -9.43 -0.15
N ALA A 179 18.52 -9.85 -1.27
CA ALA A 179 18.29 -11.26 -1.57
C ALA A 179 19.54 -11.97 -2.14
N PHE A 180 20.23 -11.32 -3.07
CA PHE A 180 21.26 -11.94 -3.91
C PHE A 180 22.64 -11.28 -3.79
N GLY A 181 22.74 -10.11 -3.15
CA GLY A 181 23.98 -9.34 -2.99
C GLY A 181 24.32 -8.46 -4.19
N TRP A 182 25.30 -7.55 -4.00
CA TRP A 182 25.78 -6.63 -5.02
C TRP A 182 26.29 -7.32 -6.30
N PRO A 183 27.03 -8.47 -6.25
CA PRO A 183 27.49 -9.15 -7.48
C PRO A 183 26.34 -9.50 -8.43
N PHE A 184 25.14 -9.77 -7.92
CA PHE A 184 23.97 -9.99 -8.76
C PHE A 184 23.59 -8.73 -9.54
N VAL A 185 23.56 -7.56 -8.87
CA VAL A 185 23.19 -6.28 -9.52
C VAL A 185 24.28 -5.83 -10.49
N GLU A 186 25.54 -6.09 -10.18
CA GLU A 186 26.67 -5.83 -11.08
C GLU A 186 26.58 -6.67 -12.37
N ASN A 187 26.29 -7.98 -12.25
CA ASN A 187 26.07 -8.86 -13.41
C ASN A 187 24.79 -8.48 -14.19
N LEU A 188 23.71 -8.12 -13.49
CA LEU A 188 22.48 -7.63 -14.13
C LEU A 188 22.77 -6.39 -14.99
N ASN A 189 23.61 -5.49 -14.51
CA ASN A 189 23.97 -4.24 -15.22
C ASN A 189 24.59 -4.50 -16.61
N GLU A 190 25.34 -5.58 -16.78
CA GLU A 190 25.90 -5.95 -18.09
C GLU A 190 24.79 -6.19 -19.13
N ASN A 191 23.65 -6.71 -18.68
CA ASN A 191 22.51 -7.03 -19.51
C ASN A 191 21.54 -5.84 -19.69
N VAL A 192 21.71 -4.77 -18.91
CA VAL A 192 20.85 -3.59 -19.00
C VAL A 192 21.14 -2.80 -20.26
N TYR A 193 20.10 -2.59 -21.05
CA TYR A 193 20.07 -1.65 -22.17
C TYR A 193 19.93 -0.20 -21.68
N GLN A 194 18.95 0.02 -20.77
CA GLN A 194 18.62 1.36 -20.29
C GLN A 194 18.03 1.35 -18.88
N TYR A 195 18.43 2.34 -18.09
CA TYR A 195 17.74 2.75 -16.86
C TYR A 195 16.77 3.89 -17.16
N SER A 196 15.47 3.69 -16.96
CA SER A 196 14.45 4.71 -17.17
C SER A 196 14.28 5.62 -15.95
N ASP A 197 13.82 6.86 -16.17
CA ASP A 197 13.58 7.84 -15.11
C ASP A 197 12.31 7.51 -14.28
N GLY A 198 11.31 6.96 -14.94
CA GLY A 198 10.03 6.58 -14.32
C GLY A 198 9.85 5.08 -14.12
N GLY A 199 8.97 4.70 -13.18
CA GLY A 199 8.69 3.30 -12.83
C GLY A 199 8.17 2.44 -13.98
N SER A 200 7.44 3.03 -14.94
CA SER A 200 6.82 2.33 -16.08
C SER A 200 7.72 2.23 -17.33
N GLY A 201 8.90 2.88 -17.35
CA GLY A 201 9.73 2.98 -18.54
C GLY A 201 10.24 1.63 -19.05
N GLY A 202 10.59 0.69 -18.15
CA GLY A 202 10.97 -0.67 -18.54
C GLY A 202 9.87 -1.39 -19.34
N ALA A 203 8.63 -1.32 -18.85
CA ALA A 203 7.47 -1.91 -19.54
C ALA A 203 7.19 -1.23 -20.89
N ALA A 204 7.38 0.09 -20.97
CA ALA A 204 7.19 0.81 -22.23
C ALA A 204 8.14 0.31 -23.33
N LEU A 205 9.45 0.18 -22.99
CA LEU A 205 10.46 -0.32 -23.92
C LEU A 205 10.23 -1.79 -24.33
N ALA A 206 9.90 -2.67 -23.35
CA ALA A 206 9.56 -4.05 -23.65
C ALA A 206 8.27 -4.15 -24.48
N GLY A 207 7.24 -3.39 -24.13
CA GLY A 207 5.99 -3.34 -24.87
C GLY A 207 6.13 -2.83 -26.32
N ALA A 208 7.11 -1.96 -26.59
CA ALA A 208 7.47 -1.47 -27.92
C ALA A 208 8.36 -2.47 -28.69
N GLY A 209 8.90 -3.50 -28.03
CA GLY A 209 9.84 -4.45 -28.64
C GLY A 209 11.27 -3.92 -28.79
N GLU A 210 11.62 -2.85 -28.11
CA GLU A 210 12.98 -2.31 -28.10
C GLU A 210 13.92 -3.18 -27.26
N VAL A 211 13.39 -3.81 -26.21
CA VAL A 211 14.08 -4.81 -25.38
C VAL A 211 13.18 -6.03 -25.17
N ALA A 212 13.79 -7.16 -24.82
CA ALA A 212 13.06 -8.39 -24.54
C ALA A 212 12.34 -8.34 -23.17
N ILE A 213 12.95 -7.69 -22.18
CA ILE A 213 12.51 -7.74 -20.78
C ILE A 213 12.47 -6.33 -20.21
N GLY A 214 11.32 -5.94 -19.65
CA GLY A 214 11.14 -4.68 -18.91
C GLY A 214 10.72 -4.96 -17.46
N LEU A 215 11.45 -4.42 -16.48
CA LEU A 215 11.06 -4.52 -15.09
C LEU A 215 10.20 -3.31 -14.71
N THR A 216 9.11 -3.55 -13.97
CA THR A 216 8.19 -2.51 -13.51
C THR A 216 7.32 -3.02 -12.36
N PHE A 217 6.28 -2.29 -12.00
CA PHE A 217 5.28 -2.69 -11.00
C PHE A 217 4.03 -3.29 -11.65
N ASP A 218 3.29 -4.04 -10.88
CA ASP A 218 2.20 -4.93 -11.30
C ASP A 218 1.13 -4.25 -12.17
N THR A 219 0.55 -3.11 -11.74
CA THR A 219 -0.50 -2.45 -12.52
C THR A 219 -0.02 -2.11 -13.92
N THR A 220 1.21 -1.62 -14.08
CA THR A 220 1.82 -1.35 -15.39
C THR A 220 2.07 -2.64 -16.19
N CYS A 221 2.45 -3.76 -15.55
CA CYS A 221 2.57 -5.05 -16.21
C CYS A 221 1.21 -5.45 -16.83
N PHE A 222 0.14 -5.39 -16.04
CA PHE A 222 -1.21 -5.75 -16.48
C PHE A 222 -1.75 -4.80 -17.55
N GLU A 223 -1.56 -3.50 -17.42
CA GLU A 223 -1.93 -2.49 -18.42
C GLU A 223 -1.21 -2.75 -19.75
N THR A 224 0.10 -3.02 -19.71
CA THR A 224 0.88 -3.32 -20.91
C THR A 224 0.36 -4.57 -21.62
N LYS A 225 0.05 -5.63 -20.86
CA LYS A 225 -0.53 -6.87 -21.43
C LYS A 225 -1.92 -6.64 -21.98
N SER A 226 -2.77 -5.92 -21.27
CA SER A 226 -4.16 -5.63 -21.65
C SER A 226 -4.27 -4.71 -22.87
N SER A 227 -3.21 -3.94 -23.18
CA SER A 227 -3.16 -3.09 -24.39
C SER A 227 -2.97 -3.87 -25.71
N GLY A 228 -2.97 -5.21 -25.66
CA GLY A 228 -2.84 -6.08 -26.84
C GLY A 228 -1.39 -6.25 -27.34
N LYS A 229 -0.39 -5.79 -26.60
CA LYS A 229 1.02 -5.99 -26.93
C LYS A 229 1.41 -7.47 -26.77
N PRO A 230 2.38 -7.98 -27.55
CA PRO A 230 2.79 -9.39 -27.52
C PRO A 230 3.68 -9.69 -26.29
N VAL A 231 3.18 -9.38 -25.10
CA VAL A 231 3.94 -9.53 -23.87
C VAL A 231 3.31 -10.56 -22.93
N ASP A 232 4.15 -11.19 -22.12
CA ASP A 232 3.75 -11.96 -20.94
C ASP A 232 4.28 -11.31 -19.67
N ILE A 233 3.62 -11.62 -18.54
CA ILE A 233 4.01 -11.15 -17.21
C ILE A 233 4.67 -12.33 -16.49
N VAL A 234 5.87 -12.09 -15.96
CA VAL A 234 6.62 -13.09 -15.20
C VAL A 234 6.99 -12.53 -13.83
N TYR A 235 6.73 -13.31 -12.79
CA TYR A 235 7.19 -13.07 -11.44
C TYR A 235 8.34 -14.03 -11.11
N GLY A 236 9.35 -13.54 -10.43
CA GLY A 236 10.40 -14.42 -9.88
C GLY A 236 9.92 -15.15 -8.62
N ARG A 237 10.73 -16.12 -8.13
CA ARG A 237 10.42 -16.88 -6.91
C ARG A 237 10.19 -16.00 -5.67
N ILE A 238 10.92 -14.90 -5.57
CA ILE A 238 10.72 -13.83 -4.60
C ILE A 238 10.22 -12.60 -5.35
N THR A 239 9.35 -11.84 -4.73
CA THR A 239 8.75 -10.66 -5.39
C THR A 239 9.11 -9.40 -4.63
N PRO A 240 9.93 -8.50 -5.24
CA PRO A 240 10.12 -7.16 -4.70
C PRO A 240 8.78 -6.46 -4.56
N ASN A 241 8.56 -5.76 -3.47
CA ASN A 241 7.29 -5.11 -3.20
C ASN A 241 7.43 -3.87 -2.34
N VAL A 242 6.42 -3.00 -2.42
CA VAL A 242 6.17 -1.92 -1.46
C VAL A 242 4.79 -2.15 -0.89
N SER A 243 4.71 -2.42 0.40
CA SER A 243 3.43 -2.59 1.09
C SER A 243 3.01 -1.30 1.78
N GLU A 244 1.71 -1.03 1.77
CA GLU A 244 1.12 0.09 2.49
C GLU A 244 0.09 -0.38 3.51
N GLY A 245 0.01 0.32 4.63
CA GLY A 245 -0.83 -0.08 5.75
C GLY A 245 -1.14 1.05 6.71
N GLY A 246 -1.57 0.70 7.91
CA GLY A 246 -1.90 1.66 8.95
C GLY A 246 -2.15 1.02 10.31
N GLY A 247 -2.20 1.86 11.33
CA GLY A 247 -2.40 1.47 12.71
C GLY A 247 -3.21 2.49 13.52
N LEU A 248 -3.64 2.06 14.70
CA LEU A 248 -4.36 2.89 15.67
C LEU A 248 -3.39 3.85 16.36
N VAL A 249 -3.74 5.12 16.41
CA VAL A 249 -2.92 6.12 17.09
C VAL A 249 -3.16 6.05 18.61
N ALA A 250 -2.08 5.88 19.36
CA ALA A 250 -2.13 5.85 20.83
C ALA A 250 -2.64 7.17 21.40
N GLY A 251 -3.74 7.13 22.13
CA GLY A 251 -4.35 8.33 22.71
C GLY A 251 -5.04 9.26 21.70
N GLY A 252 -5.42 8.74 20.53
CA GLY A 252 -6.23 9.47 19.55
C GLY A 252 -7.56 9.97 20.12
N PRO A 253 -8.17 11.01 19.53
CA PRO A 253 -9.36 11.64 20.10
C PRO A 253 -10.60 10.73 20.12
N ASN A 254 -10.74 9.81 19.14
CA ASN A 254 -11.90 8.92 18.98
C ASN A 254 -11.46 7.44 18.78
N PRO A 255 -10.82 6.81 19.78
CA PRO A 255 -10.20 5.49 19.60
C PRO A 255 -11.22 4.37 19.29
N ALA A 256 -12.48 4.53 19.69
CA ALA A 256 -13.53 3.57 19.38
C ALA A 256 -13.86 3.56 17.87
N GLU A 257 -13.97 4.73 17.27
CA GLU A 257 -14.23 4.91 15.84
C GLU A 257 -13.00 4.55 15.00
N GLY A 258 -11.79 4.84 15.51
CA GLY A 258 -10.54 4.38 14.93
C GLY A 258 -10.48 2.85 14.81
N LYS A 259 -10.91 2.13 15.85
CA LYS A 259 -10.99 0.65 15.84
C LYS A 259 -12.01 0.14 14.81
N ILE A 260 -13.19 0.77 14.72
CA ILE A 260 -14.20 0.41 13.72
C ILE A 260 -13.66 0.62 12.30
N PHE A 261 -12.91 1.72 12.06
CA PHE A 261 -12.26 1.95 10.78
C PHE A 261 -11.21 0.87 10.45
N LEU A 262 -10.40 0.45 11.42
CA LEU A 262 -9.40 -0.60 11.22
C LEU A 262 -10.06 -1.99 11.03
N ASP A 263 -11.18 -2.28 11.70
CA ASP A 263 -11.98 -3.49 11.46
C ASP A 263 -12.48 -3.52 10.00
N PHE A 264 -13.01 -2.39 9.51
CA PHE A 264 -13.40 -2.23 8.11
C PHE A 264 -12.21 -2.45 7.16
N MET A 265 -11.05 -1.84 7.43
CA MET A 265 -9.86 -2.01 6.59
C MET A 265 -9.36 -3.47 6.53
N ALA A 266 -9.68 -4.28 7.54
CA ALA A 266 -9.34 -5.70 7.58
C ALA A 266 -10.43 -6.62 6.97
N SER A 267 -11.48 -6.06 6.40
CA SER A 267 -12.64 -6.77 5.86
C SER A 267 -12.51 -7.12 4.37
N GLU A 268 -13.37 -8.01 3.93
CA GLU A 268 -13.58 -8.35 2.52
C GLU A 268 -14.05 -7.14 1.71
N GLU A 269 -14.90 -6.28 2.28
CA GLU A 269 -15.43 -5.10 1.58
C GLU A 269 -14.33 -4.10 1.24
N ALA A 270 -13.44 -3.80 2.18
CA ALA A 270 -12.29 -2.94 1.92
C ALA A 270 -11.35 -3.56 0.86
N ALA A 271 -11.13 -4.88 0.91
CA ALA A 271 -10.31 -5.58 -0.07
C ALA A 271 -10.91 -5.54 -1.48
N GLN A 272 -12.24 -5.64 -1.61
CA GLN A 272 -12.93 -5.48 -2.91
C GLN A 272 -12.75 -4.08 -3.50
N VAL A 273 -12.72 -3.05 -2.65
CA VAL A 273 -12.44 -1.68 -3.10
C VAL A 273 -10.97 -1.54 -3.53
N LEU A 274 -10.05 -2.00 -2.69
CA LEU A 274 -8.61 -1.96 -2.96
C LEU A 274 -8.25 -2.75 -4.22
N GLY A 275 -8.80 -3.95 -4.38
CA GLY A 275 -8.50 -4.83 -5.50
C GLY A 275 -8.82 -4.27 -6.89
N LYS A 276 -9.57 -3.15 -6.96
CA LYS A 276 -9.83 -2.44 -8.22
C LYS A 276 -8.71 -1.45 -8.60
N VAL A 277 -7.85 -1.09 -7.65
CA VAL A 277 -6.86 -0.02 -7.83
C VAL A 277 -5.42 -0.41 -7.44
N VAL A 278 -5.24 -1.58 -6.82
CA VAL A 278 -3.91 -2.07 -6.40
C VAL A 278 -3.62 -3.46 -6.97
N GLY A 279 -2.34 -3.82 -7.07
CA GLY A 279 -1.92 -5.12 -7.60
C GLY A 279 -2.30 -6.28 -6.70
N ALA A 280 -1.96 -6.21 -5.42
CA ALA A 280 -2.19 -7.30 -4.47
C ALA A 280 -2.80 -6.78 -3.17
N THR A 281 -3.92 -7.34 -2.73
CA THR A 281 -4.56 -7.01 -1.45
C THR A 281 -4.14 -7.96 -0.34
N ALA A 282 -4.13 -7.47 0.89
CA ALA A 282 -3.79 -8.28 2.06
C ALA A 282 -4.85 -9.34 2.41
N VAL A 283 -6.09 -9.13 1.98
CA VAL A 283 -7.14 -10.15 2.01
C VAL A 283 -7.07 -10.94 0.71
N PRO A 284 -6.83 -12.26 0.75
CA PRO A 284 -6.67 -13.08 -0.45
C PRO A 284 -7.89 -13.06 -1.38
N GLY A 285 -7.65 -13.24 -2.67
CA GLY A 285 -8.73 -13.35 -3.67
C GLY A 285 -9.14 -12.04 -4.34
N HIS A 286 -8.49 -10.93 -4.01
CA HIS A 286 -8.72 -9.62 -4.59
C HIS A 286 -7.45 -9.04 -5.22
N GLY A 287 -7.61 -8.10 -6.16
CA GLY A 287 -6.49 -7.48 -6.89
C GLY A 287 -6.10 -8.23 -8.15
N LEU A 288 -5.07 -7.70 -8.82
CA LEU A 288 -4.57 -8.22 -10.11
C LEU A 288 -3.61 -9.40 -9.93
N VAL A 289 -3.02 -9.52 -8.74
CA VAL A 289 -1.95 -10.48 -8.42
C VAL A 289 -2.47 -11.50 -7.41
N ASP A 290 -2.40 -12.76 -7.78
CA ASP A 290 -2.69 -13.86 -6.86
C ASP A 290 -1.49 -14.13 -5.95
N LEU A 291 -1.59 -13.71 -4.69
CA LEU A 291 -0.55 -13.90 -3.69
C LEU A 291 -0.29 -15.37 -3.32
N THR A 292 -1.13 -16.31 -3.76
CA THR A 292 -0.87 -17.73 -3.59
C THR A 292 0.21 -18.25 -4.54
N GLN A 293 0.48 -17.51 -5.62
CA GLN A 293 1.42 -17.86 -6.69
C GLN A 293 2.79 -17.19 -6.52
N ILE A 294 2.91 -16.20 -5.64
CA ILE A 294 4.14 -15.42 -5.46
C ILE A 294 4.52 -15.31 -3.98
N THR A 295 5.81 -15.12 -3.72
CA THR A 295 6.33 -14.86 -2.38
C THR A 295 6.81 -13.42 -2.29
N LEU A 296 6.12 -12.60 -1.50
CA LEU A 296 6.56 -11.23 -1.21
C LEU A 296 7.86 -11.26 -0.41
N TRP A 297 8.89 -10.56 -0.92
CA TRP A 297 10.14 -10.46 -0.20
C TRP A 297 9.99 -9.59 1.05
N GLN A 298 10.43 -10.12 2.18
CA GLN A 298 10.54 -9.35 3.41
C GLN A 298 12.00 -8.95 3.56
N MET A 299 12.27 -7.63 3.57
CA MET A 299 13.63 -7.10 3.71
C MET A 299 14.24 -7.60 5.02
N ARG A 300 15.46 -8.12 4.96
CA ARG A 300 16.19 -8.66 6.12
C ARG A 300 16.66 -7.57 7.08
N ARG A 301 16.82 -6.34 6.55
CA ARG A 301 17.25 -5.16 7.31
C ARG A 301 16.55 -3.91 6.77
N PRO A 302 16.34 -2.88 7.61
CA PRO A 302 15.94 -1.57 7.13
C PRO A 302 16.91 -1.05 6.06
N VAL A 303 16.37 -0.44 5.00
CA VAL A 303 17.16 0.08 3.89
C VAL A 303 17.48 1.56 4.12
N ASP A 304 18.76 1.90 4.21
CA ASP A 304 19.20 3.27 3.99
C ASP A 304 19.24 3.55 2.49
N ILE A 305 18.15 4.13 1.99
CA ILE A 305 18.00 4.40 0.55
C ILE A 305 19.03 5.42 0.05
N ALA A 306 19.50 6.35 0.89
CA ALA A 306 20.51 7.31 0.52
C ALA A 306 21.89 6.65 0.37
N ALA A 307 22.26 5.79 1.31
CA ALA A 307 23.47 4.98 1.20
C ALA A 307 23.42 4.07 -0.03
N PHE A 308 22.30 3.36 -0.21
CA PHE A 308 22.10 2.49 -1.38
C PHE A 308 22.28 3.25 -2.72
N ARG A 309 21.72 4.46 -2.84
CA ARG A 309 21.87 5.28 -4.05
C ARG A 309 23.31 5.69 -4.30
N ARG A 310 24.06 6.05 -3.26
CA ARG A 310 25.51 6.35 -3.38
C ARG A 310 26.29 5.13 -3.86
N ASP A 311 26.03 3.97 -3.25
CA ASP A 311 26.68 2.71 -3.61
C ASP A 311 26.36 2.30 -5.05
N PHE A 312 25.08 2.45 -5.46
CA PHE A 312 24.67 2.18 -6.85
C PHE A 312 25.40 3.10 -7.85
N ALA A 313 25.44 4.42 -7.59
CA ALA A 313 26.14 5.36 -8.46
C ALA A 313 27.62 4.99 -8.60
N SER A 314 28.30 4.69 -7.50
CA SER A 314 29.70 4.33 -7.48
C SER A 314 30.00 2.97 -8.14
N ARG A 315 29.27 1.89 -7.77
CA ARG A 315 29.52 0.53 -8.23
C ARG A 315 29.06 0.29 -9.67
N ILE A 316 27.88 0.80 -10.01
CA ILE A 316 27.21 0.49 -11.27
C ILE A 316 27.45 1.54 -12.34
N LEU A 317 27.27 2.81 -12.00
CA LEU A 317 27.41 3.89 -12.98
C LEU A 317 28.83 4.46 -13.04
N LYS A 318 29.70 4.10 -12.10
CA LYS A 318 31.09 4.57 -11.99
C LYS A 318 31.21 6.11 -11.92
N GLN A 319 30.25 6.73 -11.20
CA GLN A 319 30.13 8.18 -10.98
C GLN A 319 30.58 8.57 -9.57
#